data_c6392b9f20d8e4aec3a535afa887cda5
#
_entry.id   c6392b9f20d8e4aec3a535afa887cda5
#
_cell.length_a   1.000
_cell.length_b   1.000
_cell.length_c   1.000
_cell.angle_alpha   90.00
_cell.angle_beta   90.00
_cell.angle_gamma   90.00
#
_symmetry.space_group_name_H-M   'P 1'
#
loop_
_entity.id
_entity.type
_entity.pdbx_description
1 polymer ?
#
loop_
_entity_poly.entity_id
_entity_poly.type
_entity_poly.pdbx_seq_one_letter_code
_entity_poly.pdbx_strand_id
1 'polypeptide(L)'
;MDIIESLISAFPLYSEDLKINLSQPSGRFLWFLASILFGARISEKIACKTYRAFQEAGIDTPEKILSAGWDELVRILDAGGYVRYDFSTATKLINIMRALRERYGSLEELYKKSSDTKDLENRLKEFKGIGPVTAQIFLREMRGVWDINPDVSNKALENAEWLGIDLLELSGEKLSRVETALIKLYIRYCKKKRCFECTLSECQGHQIGFEVKNAGRLQFQPKTGSI
;
A
#
# COMPACT_ATOMS: atom_id res chain seq x y z
N MET A 1 -2.34 -26.42 -4.82
CA MET A 1 -2.62 -25.08 -5.38
C MET A 1 -1.27 -24.38 -5.41
N ASP A 2 -0.96 -23.63 -6.48
CA ASP A 2 0.30 -22.88 -6.54
C ASP A 2 0.34 -21.87 -5.37
N ILE A 3 1.51 -21.70 -4.73
CA ILE A 3 1.69 -20.78 -3.60
C ILE A 3 1.33 -19.33 -3.96
N ILE A 4 1.56 -18.95 -5.22
CA ILE A 4 1.18 -17.63 -5.73
C ILE A 4 -0.34 -17.47 -5.76
N GLU A 5 -1.06 -18.45 -6.25
CA GLU A 5 -2.53 -18.40 -6.31
C GLU A 5 -3.15 -18.40 -4.91
N SER A 6 -2.61 -19.22 -3.99
CA SER A 6 -3.01 -19.21 -2.58
C SER A 6 -2.78 -17.84 -1.94
N LEU A 7 -1.63 -17.22 -2.21
CA LEU A 7 -1.23 -15.93 -1.68
C LEU A 7 -2.14 -14.80 -2.19
N ILE A 8 -2.38 -14.72 -3.49
CA ILE A 8 -3.24 -13.70 -4.11
C ILE A 8 -4.69 -13.83 -3.63
N SER A 9 -5.19 -15.07 -3.52
CA SER A 9 -6.55 -15.33 -3.04
C SER A 9 -6.75 -14.91 -1.59
N ALA A 10 -5.75 -15.17 -0.73
CA ALA A 10 -5.82 -14.83 0.69
C ALA A 10 -5.63 -13.33 0.98
N PHE A 11 -4.92 -12.63 0.09
CA PHE A 11 -4.53 -11.22 0.29
C PHE A 11 -4.77 -10.38 -0.98
N PRO A 12 -6.01 -9.99 -1.26
CA PRO A 12 -6.35 -9.15 -2.42
C PRO A 12 -5.65 -7.78 -2.36
N LEU A 13 -5.71 -6.99 -3.43
CA LEU A 13 -5.18 -5.62 -3.47
C LEU A 13 -5.84 -4.75 -2.38
N TYR A 14 -5.17 -3.71 -1.93
CA TYR A 14 -5.76 -2.72 -1.02
C TYR A 14 -6.89 -1.94 -1.69
N SER A 15 -6.74 -1.63 -2.98
CA SER A 15 -7.81 -0.99 -3.77
C SER A 15 -9.07 -1.86 -3.82
N GLU A 16 -8.93 -3.18 -3.93
CA GLU A 16 -10.05 -4.12 -3.88
C GLU A 16 -10.72 -4.15 -2.49
N ASP A 17 -9.94 -4.23 -1.39
CA ASP A 17 -10.46 -4.15 -0.02
C ASP A 17 -11.25 -2.85 0.24
N LEU A 18 -10.85 -1.76 -0.42
CA LEU A 18 -11.49 -0.45 -0.33
C LEU A 18 -12.58 -0.23 -1.39
N LYS A 19 -12.81 -1.20 -2.27
CA LYS A 19 -13.78 -1.13 -3.37
C LYS A 19 -13.50 0.02 -4.35
N ILE A 20 -12.22 0.27 -4.62
CA ILE A 20 -11.75 1.32 -5.53
C ILE A 20 -11.55 0.72 -6.92
N ASN A 21 -12.21 1.26 -7.93
CA ASN A 21 -12.03 0.86 -9.32
C ASN A 21 -10.91 1.67 -9.99
N LEU A 22 -9.72 1.07 -10.11
CA LEU A 22 -8.54 1.71 -10.70
C LEU A 22 -8.63 1.92 -12.22
N SER A 23 -9.58 1.28 -12.92
CA SER A 23 -9.77 1.52 -14.36
C SER A 23 -10.30 2.93 -14.65
N GLN A 24 -10.91 3.60 -13.65
CA GLN A 24 -11.46 4.93 -13.76
C GLN A 24 -10.52 5.99 -13.18
N PRO A 25 -10.40 7.18 -13.81
CA PRO A 25 -9.58 8.28 -13.27
C PRO A 25 -9.95 8.67 -11.83
N SER A 26 -11.26 8.70 -11.53
CA SER A 26 -11.76 8.94 -10.17
C SER A 26 -11.26 7.88 -9.16
N GLY A 27 -11.27 6.61 -9.55
CA GLY A 27 -10.75 5.54 -8.71
C GLY A 27 -9.24 5.67 -8.48
N ARG A 28 -8.46 6.06 -9.48
CA ARG A 28 -7.02 6.30 -9.31
C ARG A 28 -6.73 7.45 -8.35
N PHE A 29 -7.56 8.51 -8.41
CA PHE A 29 -7.48 9.57 -7.41
C PHE A 29 -7.82 9.07 -6.00
N LEU A 30 -8.88 8.27 -5.85
CA LEU A 30 -9.24 7.68 -4.57
C LEU A 30 -8.14 6.77 -4.01
N TRP A 31 -7.46 6.02 -4.87
CA TRP A 31 -6.31 5.22 -4.47
C TRP A 31 -5.11 6.09 -4.07
N PHE A 32 -4.89 7.20 -4.76
CA PHE A 32 -3.87 8.18 -4.36
C PHE A 32 -4.15 8.76 -2.97
N LEU A 33 -5.40 9.17 -2.70
CA LEU A 33 -5.82 9.60 -1.36
C LEU A 33 -5.57 8.52 -0.31
N ALA A 34 -6.01 7.29 -0.59
CA ALA A 34 -5.78 6.16 0.32
C ALA A 34 -4.29 5.91 0.55
N SER A 35 -3.46 5.99 -0.49
CA SER A 35 -2.01 5.80 -0.40
C SER A 35 -1.33 6.85 0.50
N ILE A 36 -1.82 8.10 0.51
CA ILE A 36 -1.35 9.14 1.42
C ILE A 36 -1.68 8.77 2.87
N LEU A 37 -2.86 8.21 3.11
CA LEU A 37 -3.27 7.75 4.44
C LEU A 37 -2.44 6.54 4.90
N PHE A 38 -2.22 5.55 4.04
CA PHE A 38 -1.37 4.39 4.34
C PHE A 38 0.10 4.73 4.53
N GLY A 39 0.58 5.82 3.94
CA GLY A 39 1.97 6.26 4.01
C GLY A 39 2.39 6.81 5.39
N ALA A 40 1.47 7.01 6.33
CA ALA A 40 1.79 7.42 7.69
C ALA A 40 2.09 6.20 8.59
N ARG A 41 2.70 6.49 9.76
CA ARG A 41 3.02 5.45 10.76
C ARG A 41 1.77 5.09 11.60
N ILE A 42 0.74 4.59 10.93
CA ILE A 42 -0.51 4.12 11.55
C ILE A 42 -0.78 2.66 11.14
N SER A 43 -1.76 2.06 11.79
CA SER A 43 -2.19 0.71 11.41
C SER A 43 -3.01 0.73 10.11
N GLU A 44 -2.93 -0.35 9.34
CA GLU A 44 -3.78 -0.59 8.18
C GLU A 44 -5.27 -0.37 8.50
N LYS A 45 -5.72 -0.86 9.66
CA LYS A 45 -7.11 -0.72 10.11
C LYS A 45 -7.54 0.74 10.23
N ILE A 46 -6.67 1.61 10.79
CA ILE A 46 -6.95 3.06 10.90
C ILE A 46 -6.98 3.69 9.51
N ALA A 47 -6.01 3.39 8.65
CA ALA A 47 -5.99 3.95 7.29
C ALA A 47 -7.26 3.61 6.50
N CYS A 48 -7.70 2.34 6.54
CA CYS A 48 -8.94 1.90 5.91
C CYS A 48 -10.18 2.58 6.50
N LYS A 49 -10.25 2.71 7.84
CA LYS A 49 -11.38 3.38 8.50
C LYS A 49 -11.43 4.86 8.12
N THR A 50 -10.29 5.52 8.10
CA THR A 50 -10.19 6.94 7.72
C THR A 50 -10.60 7.16 6.27
N TYR A 51 -10.13 6.30 5.35
CA TYR A 51 -10.56 6.36 3.94
C TYR A 51 -12.09 6.25 3.83
N ARG A 52 -12.71 5.32 4.54
CA ARG A 52 -14.18 5.19 4.54
C ARG A 52 -14.87 6.44 5.09
N ALA A 53 -14.33 7.07 6.13
CA ALA A 53 -14.85 8.34 6.63
C ALA A 53 -14.82 9.46 5.57
N PHE A 54 -13.78 9.53 4.73
CA PHE A 54 -13.75 10.42 3.57
C PHE A 54 -14.85 10.10 2.57
N GLN A 55 -15.11 8.81 2.29
CA GLN A 55 -16.18 8.39 1.38
C GLN A 55 -17.56 8.73 1.95
N GLU A 56 -17.80 8.47 3.21
CA GLU A 56 -19.05 8.80 3.92
C GLU A 56 -19.33 10.31 3.95
N ALA A 57 -18.27 11.13 4.06
CA ALA A 57 -18.36 12.58 3.95
C ALA A 57 -18.51 13.09 2.50
N GLY A 58 -18.47 12.19 1.51
CA GLY A 58 -18.55 12.54 0.09
C GLY A 58 -17.32 13.30 -0.44
N ILE A 59 -16.18 13.23 0.26
CA ILE A 59 -14.93 13.90 -0.12
C ILE A 59 -14.08 12.95 -0.97
N ASP A 60 -14.33 12.95 -2.25
CA ASP A 60 -13.83 11.98 -3.23
C ASP A 60 -13.08 12.61 -4.43
N THR A 61 -12.87 13.94 -4.41
CA THR A 61 -12.11 14.65 -5.45
C THR A 61 -11.15 15.68 -4.84
N PRO A 62 -10.11 16.13 -5.59
CA PRO A 62 -9.21 17.20 -5.15
C PRO A 62 -9.95 18.48 -4.76
N GLU A 63 -10.98 18.87 -5.56
CA GLU A 63 -11.76 20.07 -5.35
C GLU A 63 -12.55 20.00 -4.04
N LYS A 64 -13.16 18.83 -3.75
CA LYS A 64 -13.88 18.62 -2.50
C LYS A 64 -12.96 18.62 -1.28
N ILE A 65 -11.74 18.10 -1.40
CA ILE A 65 -10.73 18.20 -0.33
C ILE A 65 -10.39 19.67 -0.07
N LEU A 66 -10.18 20.46 -1.12
CA LEU A 66 -9.85 21.88 -0.99
C LEU A 66 -11.04 22.71 -0.45
N SER A 67 -12.27 22.40 -0.88
CA SER A 67 -13.48 23.12 -0.44
C SER A 67 -13.91 22.76 0.98
N ALA A 68 -13.65 21.54 1.45
CA ALA A 68 -13.92 21.13 2.82
C ALA A 68 -13.13 21.97 3.84
N GLY A 69 -11.92 22.36 3.46
CA GLY A 69 -11.07 23.15 4.34
C GLY A 69 -10.43 22.32 5.46
N TRP A 70 -9.58 22.99 6.22
CA TRP A 70 -8.71 22.33 7.20
C TRP A 70 -9.50 21.70 8.37
N ASP A 71 -10.45 22.42 8.94
CA ASP A 71 -11.19 21.97 10.13
C ASP A 71 -12.03 20.72 9.83
N GLU A 72 -12.69 20.68 8.66
CA GLU A 72 -13.49 19.53 8.26
C GLU A 72 -12.61 18.32 7.96
N LEU A 73 -11.46 18.51 7.32
CA LEU A 73 -10.51 17.42 7.09
C LEU A 73 -9.98 16.86 8.41
N VAL A 74 -9.67 17.70 9.40
CA VAL A 74 -9.28 17.25 10.75
C VAL A 74 -10.39 16.42 11.38
N ARG A 75 -11.64 16.89 11.31
CA ARG A 75 -12.79 16.16 11.85
C ARG A 75 -12.96 14.77 11.24
N ILE A 76 -12.79 14.65 9.92
CA ILE A 76 -12.89 13.37 9.21
C ILE A 76 -11.72 12.44 9.59
N LEU A 77 -10.50 12.96 9.64
CA LEU A 77 -9.31 12.21 10.03
C LEU A 77 -9.47 11.68 11.47
N ASP A 78 -9.97 12.51 12.38
CA ASP A 78 -10.21 12.14 13.77
C ASP A 78 -11.28 11.05 13.89
N ALA A 79 -12.41 11.19 13.20
CA ALA A 79 -13.46 10.18 13.12
C ALA A 79 -12.94 8.81 12.60
N GLY A 80 -11.97 8.83 11.69
CA GLY A 80 -11.26 7.65 11.20
C GLY A 80 -10.33 7.02 12.23
N GLY A 81 -9.94 7.78 13.27
CA GLY A 81 -8.97 7.38 14.31
C GLY A 81 -7.53 7.82 14.02
N TYR A 82 -7.35 8.81 13.17
CA TYR A 82 -6.05 9.36 12.74
C TYR A 82 -5.48 10.40 13.72
N VAL A 83 -6.00 10.44 14.94
CA VAL A 83 -5.84 11.44 16.01
C VAL A 83 -4.41 11.95 16.20
N ARG A 84 -3.41 11.08 16.03
CA ARG A 84 -1.99 11.49 16.23
C ARG A 84 -1.43 12.34 15.09
N TYR A 85 -2.02 12.28 13.90
CA TYR A 85 -1.50 12.89 12.68
C TYR A 85 -2.55 13.71 11.92
N ASP A 86 -3.73 13.93 12.49
CA ASP A 86 -4.86 14.62 11.90
C ASP A 86 -4.49 16.00 11.38
N PHE A 87 -3.99 16.89 12.22
CA PHE A 87 -3.59 18.27 11.87
C PHE A 87 -2.54 18.30 10.76
N SER A 88 -1.49 17.50 10.92
CA SER A 88 -0.42 17.44 9.92
C SER A 88 -0.88 16.83 8.61
N THR A 89 -1.81 15.86 8.64
CA THR A 89 -2.34 15.21 7.46
C THR A 89 -3.38 16.08 6.75
N ALA A 90 -4.24 16.82 7.47
CA ALA A 90 -5.13 17.81 6.87
C ALA A 90 -4.34 18.87 6.10
N THR A 91 -3.30 19.44 6.72
CA THR A 91 -2.40 20.39 6.06
C THR A 91 -1.71 19.79 4.84
N LYS A 92 -1.23 18.54 4.96
CA LYS A 92 -0.61 17.81 3.87
C LYS A 92 -1.57 17.61 2.69
N LEU A 93 -2.80 17.15 2.94
CA LEU A 93 -3.81 16.91 1.90
C LEU A 93 -4.11 18.19 1.13
N ILE A 94 -4.36 19.31 1.82
CA ILE A 94 -4.60 20.60 1.16
C ILE A 94 -3.43 21.00 0.27
N ASN A 95 -2.20 20.91 0.76
CA ASN A 95 -1.01 21.30 0.01
C ASN A 95 -0.79 20.41 -1.22
N ILE A 96 -0.99 19.09 -1.08
CA ILE A 96 -0.86 18.14 -2.19
C ILE A 96 -1.93 18.44 -3.25
N MET A 97 -3.20 18.59 -2.86
CA MET A 97 -4.29 18.83 -3.82
C MET A 97 -4.15 20.18 -4.53
N ARG A 98 -3.69 21.21 -3.81
CA ARG A 98 -3.39 22.51 -4.43
C ARG A 98 -2.26 22.37 -5.45
N ALA A 99 -1.14 21.77 -5.07
CA ALA A 99 0.02 21.59 -5.96
C ALA A 99 -0.31 20.68 -7.16
N LEU A 100 -1.09 19.61 -6.96
CA LEU A 100 -1.55 18.75 -8.05
C LEU A 100 -2.36 19.56 -9.06
N ARG A 101 -3.34 20.33 -8.61
CA ARG A 101 -4.19 21.13 -9.47
C ARG A 101 -3.41 22.24 -10.21
N GLU A 102 -2.54 22.95 -9.51
CA GLU A 102 -1.79 24.08 -10.08
C GLU A 102 -0.71 23.65 -11.08
N ARG A 103 -0.01 22.56 -10.81
CA ARG A 103 1.13 22.12 -11.66
C ARG A 103 0.73 21.20 -12.79
N TYR A 104 -0.25 20.34 -12.55
CA TYR A 104 -0.61 19.26 -13.47
C TYR A 104 -2.08 19.28 -13.88
N GLY A 105 -2.99 19.80 -13.06
CA GLY A 105 -4.43 19.72 -13.26
C GLY A 105 -5.03 18.41 -12.70
N SER A 106 -4.41 17.26 -13.00
CA SER A 106 -4.87 15.95 -12.53
C SER A 106 -3.72 14.95 -12.38
N LEU A 107 -3.99 13.78 -11.77
CA LEU A 107 -3.03 12.66 -11.73
C LEU A 107 -2.76 12.09 -13.12
N GLU A 108 -3.76 12.09 -14.00
CA GLU A 108 -3.62 11.63 -15.37
C GLU A 108 -2.64 12.51 -16.16
N GLU A 109 -2.73 13.81 -15.98
CA GLU A 109 -1.82 14.76 -16.63
C GLU A 109 -0.41 14.70 -16.02
N LEU A 110 -0.29 14.43 -14.72
CA LEU A 110 0.99 14.18 -14.09
C LEU A 110 1.65 12.92 -14.70
N TYR A 111 0.89 11.83 -14.84
CA TYR A 111 1.37 10.62 -15.50
C TYR A 111 1.79 10.87 -16.94
N LYS A 112 0.94 11.51 -17.76
CA LYS A 112 1.26 11.82 -19.18
C LYS A 112 2.48 12.70 -19.36
N LYS A 113 2.76 13.61 -18.43
CA LYS A 113 3.94 14.48 -18.44
C LYS A 113 5.20 13.79 -17.95
N SER A 114 5.11 12.61 -17.41
CA SER A 114 6.26 11.84 -16.94
C SER A 114 6.89 11.07 -18.09
N SER A 115 8.22 11.14 -18.21
CA SER A 115 8.97 10.46 -19.27
C SER A 115 9.09 8.95 -19.07
N ASP A 116 9.10 8.53 -17.82
CA ASP A 116 9.22 7.14 -17.40
C ASP A 116 8.73 6.95 -15.95
N THR A 117 8.80 5.72 -15.46
CA THR A 117 8.39 5.38 -14.09
C THR A 117 9.19 6.14 -13.02
N LYS A 118 10.47 6.38 -13.25
CA LYS A 118 11.34 7.08 -12.29
C LYS A 118 11.02 8.56 -12.21
N ASP A 119 10.77 9.19 -13.35
CA ASP A 119 10.31 10.58 -13.41
C ASP A 119 8.96 10.75 -12.74
N LEU A 120 8.02 9.80 -12.99
CA LEU A 120 6.72 9.78 -12.30
C LEU A 120 6.87 9.70 -10.78
N GLU A 121 7.72 8.79 -10.28
CA GLU A 121 8.02 8.67 -8.86
C GLU A 121 8.60 9.97 -8.29
N ASN A 122 9.55 10.60 -9.01
CA ASN A 122 10.17 11.85 -8.58
C ASN A 122 9.15 12.99 -8.52
N ARG A 123 8.30 13.15 -9.55
CA ARG A 123 7.22 14.15 -9.55
C ARG A 123 6.22 13.95 -8.41
N LEU A 124 5.86 12.71 -8.08
CA LEU A 124 5.03 12.43 -6.90
C LEU A 124 5.72 12.86 -5.60
N LYS A 125 7.02 12.65 -5.48
CA LYS A 125 7.81 13.04 -4.28
C LYS A 125 8.04 14.54 -4.16
N GLU A 126 7.83 15.34 -5.22
CA GLU A 126 7.85 16.79 -5.13
C GLU A 126 6.69 17.37 -4.30
N PHE A 127 5.60 16.62 -4.16
CA PHE A 127 4.51 17.03 -3.28
C PHE A 127 4.95 16.93 -1.82
N LYS A 128 4.98 18.06 -1.13
CA LYS A 128 5.40 18.10 0.29
C LYS A 128 4.52 17.17 1.14
N GLY A 129 5.13 16.09 1.61
CA GLY A 129 4.46 15.06 2.42
C GLY A 129 4.23 13.74 1.71
N ILE A 130 4.60 13.63 0.42
CA ILE A 130 4.73 12.36 -0.27
C ILE A 130 6.20 11.94 -0.24
N GLY A 131 6.51 10.95 0.59
CA GLY A 131 7.82 10.33 0.65
C GLY A 131 7.90 9.06 -0.19
N PRO A 132 9.09 8.41 -0.24
CA PRO A 132 9.29 7.18 -1.00
C PRO A 132 8.26 6.09 -0.68
N VAL A 133 7.90 5.92 0.59
CA VAL A 133 6.92 4.90 1.03
C VAL A 133 5.53 5.18 0.45
N THR A 134 5.06 6.44 0.49
CA THR A 134 3.74 6.79 -0.07
C THR A 134 3.72 6.63 -1.59
N ALA A 135 4.77 7.07 -2.28
CA ALA A 135 4.89 6.90 -3.72
C ALA A 135 4.90 5.40 -4.10
N GLN A 136 5.66 4.58 -3.38
CA GLN A 136 5.72 3.14 -3.60
C GLN A 136 4.36 2.45 -3.37
N ILE A 137 3.62 2.82 -2.33
CA ILE A 137 2.26 2.29 -2.06
C ILE A 137 1.34 2.60 -3.24
N PHE A 138 1.37 3.84 -3.72
CA PHE A 138 0.54 4.27 -4.84
C PHE A 138 0.92 3.54 -6.13
N LEU A 139 2.19 3.62 -6.54
CA LEU A 139 2.66 3.10 -7.82
C LEU A 139 2.58 1.58 -7.92
N ARG A 140 2.72 0.86 -6.80
CA ARG A 140 2.61 -0.60 -6.77
C ARG A 140 1.31 -1.10 -7.37
N GLU A 141 0.16 -0.57 -6.97
CA GLU A 141 -1.13 -1.01 -7.50
C GLU A 141 -1.51 -0.31 -8.82
N MET A 142 -0.75 0.70 -9.22
CA MET A 142 -0.88 1.31 -10.56
C MET A 142 -0.16 0.54 -11.65
N ARG A 143 0.70 -0.43 -11.32
CA ARG A 143 1.50 -1.25 -12.26
C ARG A 143 0.65 -2.05 -13.27
N GLY A 144 -0.54 -2.32 -13.11
CA GLY A 144 -1.41 -2.99 -14.09
C GLY A 144 -2.39 -2.02 -14.79
N VAL A 145 -2.33 -0.73 -14.43
CA VAL A 145 -3.28 0.29 -14.87
C VAL A 145 -2.60 1.32 -15.78
N TRP A 146 -1.42 1.76 -15.37
CA TRP A 146 -0.53 2.58 -16.18
C TRP A 146 0.61 1.73 -16.73
N ASP A 147 1.19 2.14 -17.85
CA ASP A 147 2.39 1.49 -18.40
C ASP A 147 3.63 1.93 -17.59
N ILE A 148 3.78 1.36 -16.41
CA ILE A 148 4.85 1.64 -15.46
C ILE A 148 5.39 0.36 -14.83
N ASN A 149 6.67 0.40 -14.45
CA ASN A 149 7.31 -0.69 -13.72
C ASN A 149 8.11 -0.12 -12.52
N PRO A 150 7.42 0.26 -11.43
CA PRO A 150 8.09 0.74 -10.22
C PRO A 150 8.88 -0.39 -9.55
N ASP A 151 9.94 0.00 -8.84
CA ASP A 151 10.75 -0.94 -8.08
C ASP A 151 9.90 -1.70 -7.05
N VAL A 152 10.17 -3.00 -6.92
CA VAL A 152 9.54 -3.84 -5.88
C VAL A 152 10.11 -3.43 -4.52
N SER A 153 9.28 -3.38 -3.50
CA SER A 153 9.71 -3.04 -2.15
C SER A 153 10.66 -4.09 -1.57
N ASN A 154 11.71 -3.64 -0.87
CA ASN A 154 12.66 -4.56 -0.22
C ASN A 154 11.95 -5.57 0.68
N LYS A 155 10.87 -5.15 1.35
CA LYS A 155 10.11 -6.05 2.21
C LYS A 155 9.37 -7.15 1.43
N ALA A 156 8.89 -6.85 0.22
CA ALA A 156 8.30 -7.87 -0.64
C ALA A 156 9.37 -8.82 -1.19
N LEU A 157 10.55 -8.31 -1.58
CA LEU A 157 11.68 -9.13 -2.02
C LEU A 157 12.11 -10.12 -0.94
N GLU A 158 12.33 -9.65 0.31
CA GLU A 158 12.68 -10.51 1.45
C GLU A 158 11.65 -11.62 1.70
N ASN A 159 10.35 -11.30 1.60
CA ASN A 159 9.30 -12.28 1.84
C ASN A 159 9.13 -13.24 0.65
N ALA A 160 9.35 -12.77 -0.58
CA ALA A 160 9.33 -13.61 -1.77
C ALA A 160 10.46 -14.65 -1.72
N GLU A 161 11.69 -14.23 -1.42
CA GLU A 161 12.85 -15.11 -1.24
C GLU A 161 12.55 -16.19 -0.19
N TRP A 162 11.99 -15.80 0.95
CA TRP A 162 11.64 -16.72 2.03
C TRP A 162 10.56 -17.75 1.64
N LEU A 163 9.64 -17.38 0.72
CA LEU A 163 8.59 -18.28 0.19
C LEU A 163 9.02 -19.03 -1.07
N GLY A 164 10.24 -18.78 -1.58
CA GLY A 164 10.72 -19.38 -2.83
C GLY A 164 9.99 -18.86 -4.08
N ILE A 165 9.49 -17.61 -4.03
CA ILE A 165 8.78 -16.97 -5.15
C ILE A 165 9.78 -16.11 -5.93
N ASP A 166 9.96 -16.37 -7.22
CA ASP A 166 10.73 -15.52 -8.12
C ASP A 166 9.83 -14.38 -8.65
N LEU A 167 10.08 -13.16 -8.19
CA LEU A 167 9.33 -11.99 -8.63
C LEU A 167 9.78 -11.47 -10.00
N LEU A 168 10.95 -11.89 -10.52
CA LEU A 168 11.45 -11.47 -11.83
C LEU A 168 10.65 -12.08 -12.99
N GLU A 169 10.00 -13.22 -12.74
CA GLU A 169 9.11 -13.88 -13.72
C GLU A 169 7.73 -13.22 -13.81
N LEU A 170 7.46 -12.25 -12.93
CA LEU A 170 6.15 -11.58 -12.82
C LEU A 170 6.21 -10.15 -13.36
N SER A 171 5.12 -9.71 -13.96
CA SER A 171 4.99 -8.33 -14.46
C SER A 171 3.55 -7.80 -14.33
N GLY A 172 3.39 -6.51 -14.56
CA GLY A 172 2.08 -5.85 -14.61
C GLY A 172 1.21 -6.13 -13.38
N GLU A 173 -0.05 -6.43 -13.61
CA GLU A 173 -1.04 -6.68 -12.55
C GLU A 173 -0.67 -7.88 -11.68
N LYS A 174 -0.12 -8.96 -12.26
CA LYS A 174 0.24 -10.15 -11.47
C LYS A 174 1.33 -9.83 -10.44
N LEU A 175 2.36 -9.08 -10.85
CA LEU A 175 3.41 -8.61 -9.92
C LEU A 175 2.83 -7.69 -8.84
N SER A 176 1.92 -6.76 -9.21
CA SER A 176 1.23 -5.88 -8.27
C SER A 176 0.48 -6.67 -7.19
N ARG A 177 -0.26 -7.71 -7.60
CA ARG A 177 -1.02 -8.59 -6.69
C ARG A 177 -0.11 -9.36 -5.76
N VAL A 178 0.92 -9.99 -6.29
CA VAL A 178 1.88 -10.78 -5.48
C VAL A 178 2.63 -9.89 -4.51
N GLU A 179 3.15 -8.74 -4.95
CA GLU A 179 3.85 -7.78 -4.08
C GLU A 179 2.94 -7.29 -2.95
N THR A 180 1.69 -6.90 -3.26
CA THR A 180 0.73 -6.45 -2.25
C THR A 180 0.42 -7.57 -1.27
N ALA A 181 0.21 -8.79 -1.74
CA ALA A 181 -0.09 -9.94 -0.90
C ALA A 181 1.07 -10.30 0.04
N LEU A 182 2.32 -10.26 -0.44
CA LEU A 182 3.52 -10.45 0.38
C LEU A 182 3.63 -9.41 1.51
N ILE A 183 3.33 -8.15 1.21
CA ILE A 183 3.35 -7.08 2.22
C ILE A 183 2.24 -7.27 3.24
N LYS A 184 1.02 -7.61 2.82
CA LYS A 184 -0.09 -7.91 3.73
C LYS A 184 0.21 -9.10 4.63
N LEU A 185 0.72 -10.19 4.05
CA LEU A 185 1.16 -11.36 4.79
C LEU A 185 2.15 -10.97 5.89
N TYR A 186 3.19 -10.21 5.52
CA TYR A 186 4.19 -9.74 6.47
C TYR A 186 3.58 -8.88 7.58
N ILE A 187 2.80 -7.86 7.25
CA ILE A 187 2.25 -6.92 8.23
C ILE A 187 1.24 -7.59 9.16
N ARG A 188 0.40 -8.46 8.61
CA ARG A 188 -0.70 -9.10 9.38
C ARG A 188 -0.22 -10.23 10.27
N TYR A 189 0.77 -11.01 9.80
CA TYR A 189 1.20 -12.25 10.45
C TYR A 189 2.69 -12.30 10.78
N CYS A 190 3.60 -12.26 9.79
CA CYS A 190 5.01 -12.54 9.98
C CYS A 190 5.69 -11.57 10.96
N LYS A 191 5.49 -10.26 10.78
CA LYS A 191 6.01 -9.21 11.68
C LYS A 191 5.57 -9.41 13.14
N LYS A 192 4.39 -9.97 13.34
CA LYS A 192 3.78 -10.20 14.66
C LYS A 192 4.06 -11.60 15.20
N LYS A 193 4.81 -12.42 14.47
CA LYS A 193 5.08 -13.84 14.80
C LYS A 193 3.79 -14.67 15.02
N ARG A 194 2.74 -14.38 14.23
CA ARG A 194 1.41 -15.02 14.33
C ARG A 194 1.22 -16.05 13.22
N CYS A 195 2.26 -16.85 12.92
CA CYS A 195 2.22 -17.85 11.85
C CYS A 195 1.10 -18.90 12.05
N PHE A 196 0.76 -19.21 13.28
CA PHE A 196 -0.31 -20.16 13.62
C PHE A 196 -1.74 -19.69 13.27
N GLU A 197 -1.91 -18.38 13.02
CA GLU A 197 -3.18 -17.79 12.59
C GLU A 197 -3.17 -17.47 11.08
N CYS A 198 -2.03 -17.72 10.42
CA CYS A 198 -1.85 -17.38 9.01
C CYS A 198 -2.68 -18.31 8.13
N THR A 199 -3.34 -17.72 7.13
CA THR A 199 -4.16 -18.47 6.17
C THR A 199 -3.35 -19.17 5.09
N LEU A 200 -2.05 -18.87 4.96
CA LEU A 200 -1.15 -19.47 3.97
C LEU A 200 -0.54 -20.75 4.54
N SER A 201 -1.19 -21.89 4.27
CA SER A 201 -0.79 -23.21 4.79
C SER A 201 0.54 -23.72 4.23
N GLU A 202 0.89 -23.32 3.00
CA GLU A 202 2.10 -23.75 2.31
C GLU A 202 3.37 -23.01 2.79
N CYS A 203 3.20 -22.00 3.65
CA CYS A 203 4.32 -21.22 4.18
C CYS A 203 5.17 -22.06 5.15
N GLN A 204 6.49 -22.12 4.90
CA GLN A 204 7.44 -22.84 5.77
C GLN A 204 7.40 -22.33 7.23
N GLY A 205 7.16 -21.05 7.45
CA GLY A 205 6.97 -20.48 8.79
C GLY A 205 5.74 -21.03 9.52
N HIS A 206 4.71 -21.45 8.79
CA HIS A 206 3.54 -22.13 9.37
C HIS A 206 3.94 -23.52 9.89
N GLN A 207 4.76 -24.25 9.12
CA GLN A 207 5.27 -25.57 9.53
C GLN A 207 6.16 -25.46 10.78
N ILE A 208 7.09 -24.51 10.82
CA ILE A 208 7.97 -24.26 11.97
C ILE A 208 7.14 -23.83 13.21
N GLY A 209 6.11 -23.00 13.03
CA GLY A 209 5.20 -22.58 14.11
C GLY A 209 4.41 -23.75 14.71
N PHE A 210 4.11 -24.77 13.90
CA PHE A 210 3.43 -25.98 14.35
C PHE A 210 4.38 -26.90 15.16
N GLU A 211 5.65 -27.00 14.74
CA GLU A 211 6.69 -27.77 15.46
C GLU A 211 7.07 -27.11 16.80
N VAL A 212 7.14 -25.77 16.87
CA VAL A 212 7.44 -25.03 18.10
C VAL A 212 6.34 -25.17 19.15
N LYS A 213 5.07 -25.35 18.76
CA LYS A 213 3.99 -25.69 19.73
C LYS A 213 4.14 -27.09 20.30
N ASN A 214 4.76 -28.00 19.55
CA ASN A 214 4.96 -29.39 19.96
C ASN A 214 6.33 -29.65 20.58
N ALA A 215 7.32 -28.78 20.35
CA ALA A 215 8.68 -28.89 20.90
C ALA A 215 9.06 -27.57 21.58
N GLY A 216 8.74 -27.43 22.85
CA GLY A 216 9.11 -26.23 23.62
C GLY A 216 10.57 -25.80 23.38
N ARG A 217 10.75 -24.63 22.74
CA ARG A 217 12.00 -23.92 22.42
C ARG A 217 12.86 -24.52 21.28
N LEU A 218 12.73 -23.95 20.10
CA LEU A 218 13.81 -23.94 19.09
C LEU A 218 14.14 -22.49 18.73
N GLN A 219 15.46 -22.17 18.85
CA GLN A 219 16.00 -20.88 18.45
C GLN A 219 16.14 -20.83 16.93
N PHE A 220 15.65 -19.74 16.34
CA PHE A 220 15.79 -19.44 14.93
C PHE A 220 17.27 -19.13 14.62
N GLN A 221 17.93 -19.96 13.83
CA GLN A 221 19.21 -19.61 13.21
C GLN A 221 18.96 -19.34 11.72
N PRO A 222 19.30 -18.15 11.19
CA PRO A 222 19.29 -17.93 9.76
C PRO A 222 20.41 -18.79 9.14
N LYS A 223 20.10 -19.50 8.06
CA LYS A 223 21.13 -20.16 7.26
C LYS A 223 22.04 -19.09 6.66
N THR A 224 23.26 -18.97 7.18
CA THR A 224 24.36 -18.31 6.51
C THR A 224 24.75 -19.17 5.33
N GLY A 225 24.38 -18.76 4.12
CA GLY A 225 24.92 -19.33 2.90
C GLY A 225 26.39 -18.98 2.79
N SER A 226 27.24 -20.00 2.75
CA SER A 226 28.65 -19.87 2.39
C SER A 226 28.77 -19.85 0.89
N ILE A 227 29.45 -18.79 0.40
CA ILE A 227 30.22 -18.59 -0.83
C ILE A 227 29.56 -19.02 -2.14
#